data_44b47246598b4c6b5ad40870c0fee633
#
_entry.id   44b47246598b4c6b5ad40870c0fee633
#
_cell.length_a   1.000
_cell.length_b   1.000
_cell.length_c   1.000
_cell.angle_alpha   90.00
_cell.angle_beta   90.00
_cell.angle_gamma   90.00
#
_symmetry.space_group_name_H-M   'P 1'
#
loop_
_entity.id
_entity.type
_entity.pdbx_description
1 polymer ?
#
loop_
_entity_poly.entity_id
_entity_poly.type
_entity_poly.pdbx_seq_one_letter_code
_entity_poly.pdbx_strand_id
1 'polypeptide(L)'
;VTRTICFSNQKQHVKNIFTKVLKGHIAVATTNINKDNIGKKIDKRARRFLRESNLDYAHGTGHGVGFFLNVHEGPQSITKINKIKIKPGMVLSNEPGYYKKNHFGIRIENLVYVDKENGNLHFKNLTMAPIEKDLINFKLLTISEKNYLFKYHLDVYSKISKYLNKDEKKWLASFI
;
A
#
# COMPACT_ATOMS: atom_id res chain seq x y z
N VAL A 1 -10.35 -2.55 0.08
CA VAL A 1 -9.32 -2.41 1.15
C VAL A 1 -9.03 -3.76 1.76
N THR A 2 -7.76 -4.12 1.84
CA THR A 2 -7.31 -5.38 2.46
C THR A 2 -6.25 -5.09 3.52
N ARG A 3 -6.36 -5.80 4.65
CA ARG A 3 -5.35 -5.85 5.70
C ARG A 3 -5.02 -7.28 6.05
N THR A 4 -3.76 -7.56 6.23
CA THR A 4 -3.30 -8.78 6.88
C THR A 4 -3.06 -8.45 8.34
N ILE A 5 -3.73 -9.17 9.23
CA ILE A 5 -3.61 -9.04 10.68
C ILE A 5 -3.08 -10.34 11.28
N CYS A 6 -2.45 -10.29 12.45
CA CYS A 6 -2.00 -11.48 13.15
C CYS A 6 -2.59 -11.55 14.56
N PHE A 7 -2.99 -12.76 14.98
CA PHE A 7 -3.53 -13.04 16.30
C PHE A 7 -2.50 -13.66 17.26
N SER A 8 -1.28 -13.87 16.77
CA SER A 8 -0.19 -14.45 17.57
C SER A 8 1.17 -13.99 17.03
N ASN A 9 2.21 -14.13 17.84
CA ASN A 9 3.57 -13.76 17.40
C ASN A 9 4.01 -14.64 16.21
N GLN A 10 4.34 -14.01 15.11
CA GLN A 10 4.70 -14.70 13.87
C GLN A 10 6.21 -14.94 13.75
N LYS A 11 6.56 -16.02 13.02
CA LYS A 11 7.96 -16.34 12.72
C LYS A 11 8.62 -15.21 11.92
N GLN A 12 9.93 -15.00 12.13
CA GLN A 12 10.68 -13.92 11.53
C GLN A 12 10.60 -13.91 9.98
N HIS A 13 10.56 -15.07 9.33
CA HIS A 13 10.44 -15.12 7.86
C HIS A 13 9.10 -14.56 7.36
N VAL A 14 7.99 -14.76 8.10
CA VAL A 14 6.68 -14.19 7.75
C VAL A 14 6.72 -12.67 7.89
N LYS A 15 7.30 -12.15 8.99
CA LYS A 15 7.51 -10.71 9.19
C LYS A 15 8.39 -10.10 8.08
N ASN A 16 9.44 -10.80 7.65
CA ASN A 16 10.29 -10.34 6.57
C ASN A 16 9.52 -10.24 5.24
N ILE A 17 8.68 -11.23 4.92
CA ILE A 17 7.86 -11.20 3.70
C ILE A 17 6.80 -10.09 3.79
N PHE A 18 6.10 -9.97 4.92
CA PHE A 18 5.15 -8.87 5.15
C PHE A 18 5.81 -7.51 4.93
N THR A 19 7.01 -7.32 5.50
CA THR A 19 7.74 -6.06 5.35
C THR A 19 8.15 -5.79 3.89
N LYS A 20 8.49 -6.83 3.11
CA LYS A 20 8.76 -6.65 1.67
C LYS A 20 7.51 -6.25 0.88
N VAL A 21 6.34 -6.81 1.21
CA VAL A 21 5.05 -6.37 0.65
C VAL A 21 4.77 -4.91 1.05
N LEU A 22 4.97 -4.55 2.32
CA LEU A 22 4.83 -3.18 2.81
C LEU A 22 5.75 -2.20 2.07
N LYS A 23 7.03 -2.56 1.85
CA LYS A 23 7.97 -1.74 1.07
C LYS A 23 7.47 -1.53 -0.37
N GLY A 24 6.90 -2.55 -0.98
CA GLY A 24 6.24 -2.46 -2.28
C GLY A 24 5.06 -1.49 -2.26
N HIS A 25 4.21 -1.58 -1.26
CA HIS A 25 3.08 -0.68 -1.03
C HIS A 25 3.53 0.78 -0.85
N ILE A 26 4.55 1.03 -0.03
CA ILE A 26 5.14 2.36 0.17
C ILE A 26 5.75 2.89 -1.13
N ALA A 27 6.44 2.04 -1.90
CA ALA A 27 7.06 2.43 -3.16
C ALA A 27 6.03 2.89 -4.22
N VAL A 28 4.83 2.30 -4.22
CA VAL A 28 3.70 2.79 -5.04
C VAL A 28 3.24 4.15 -4.50
N ALA A 29 2.90 4.22 -3.21
CA ALA A 29 2.35 5.42 -2.59
C ALA A 29 3.27 6.66 -2.69
N THR A 30 4.59 6.43 -2.73
CA THR A 30 5.62 7.49 -2.83
C THR A 30 6.16 7.68 -4.25
N THR A 31 5.50 7.13 -5.26
CA THR A 31 5.92 7.28 -6.66
C THR A 31 5.84 8.74 -7.11
N ASN A 32 6.92 9.25 -7.67
CA ASN A 32 6.88 10.50 -8.42
C ASN A 32 6.23 10.22 -9.80
N ILE A 33 4.93 10.54 -9.93
CA ILE A 33 4.15 10.23 -11.13
C ILE A 33 4.62 11.06 -12.33
N ASN A 34 5.25 12.21 -12.15
CA ASN A 34 5.80 12.97 -13.26
C ASN A 34 6.93 12.23 -13.98
N LYS A 35 7.68 11.38 -13.26
CA LYS A 35 8.75 10.53 -13.81
C LYS A 35 8.25 9.15 -14.22
N ASP A 36 7.43 8.52 -13.38
CA ASP A 36 6.91 7.16 -13.56
C ASP A 36 5.40 7.18 -13.76
N ASN A 37 4.96 7.68 -14.91
CA ASN A 37 3.57 8.00 -15.19
C ASN A 37 2.76 6.88 -15.85
N ILE A 38 3.26 5.66 -15.88
CA ILE A 38 2.54 4.49 -16.43
C ILE A 38 2.51 3.34 -15.43
N GLY A 39 1.41 2.59 -15.43
CA GLY A 39 1.20 1.48 -14.48
C GLY A 39 2.31 0.44 -14.48
N LYS A 40 2.87 0.12 -15.66
CA LYS A 40 3.99 -0.83 -15.80
C LYS A 40 5.25 -0.43 -15.00
N LYS A 41 5.60 0.85 -14.97
CA LYS A 41 6.76 1.33 -14.21
C LYS A 41 6.52 1.25 -12.71
N ILE A 42 5.31 1.63 -12.29
CA ILE A 42 4.90 1.60 -10.89
C ILE A 42 4.83 0.15 -10.37
N ASP A 43 4.27 -0.78 -11.16
CA ASP A 43 4.25 -2.22 -10.86
C ASP A 43 5.66 -2.79 -10.65
N LYS A 44 6.61 -2.42 -11.51
CA LYS A 44 8.03 -2.83 -11.37
C LYS A 44 8.62 -2.36 -10.03
N ARG A 45 8.31 -1.14 -9.59
CA ARG A 45 8.77 -0.59 -8.30
C ARG A 45 8.20 -1.38 -7.13
N ALA A 46 6.90 -1.69 -7.16
CA ALA A 46 6.24 -2.46 -6.09
C ALA A 46 6.84 -3.85 -5.92
N ARG A 47 7.07 -4.56 -7.04
CA ARG A 47 7.55 -5.95 -7.02
C ARG A 47 9.02 -6.12 -6.66
N ARG A 48 9.81 -5.05 -6.75
CA ARG A 48 11.27 -5.10 -6.58
C ARG A 48 11.68 -5.84 -5.32
N PHE A 49 11.11 -5.51 -4.18
CA PHE A 49 11.50 -6.04 -2.87
C PHE A 49 11.21 -7.53 -2.69
N LEU A 50 10.17 -8.05 -3.31
CA LEU A 50 9.89 -9.48 -3.33
C LEU A 50 10.83 -10.20 -4.30
N ARG A 51 11.04 -9.65 -5.50
CA ARG A 51 11.89 -10.24 -6.55
C ARG A 51 13.35 -10.34 -6.15
N GLU A 52 13.87 -9.44 -5.35
CA GLU A 52 15.20 -9.53 -4.72
C GLU A 52 15.37 -10.80 -3.85
N SER A 53 14.28 -11.50 -3.56
CA SER A 53 14.26 -12.78 -2.82
C SER A 53 13.63 -13.92 -3.62
N ASN A 54 13.57 -13.80 -4.94
CA ASN A 54 12.92 -14.75 -5.86
C ASN A 54 11.43 -15.01 -5.53
N LEU A 55 10.75 -14.01 -4.96
CA LEU A 55 9.32 -14.04 -4.66
C LEU A 55 8.56 -13.09 -5.61
N ASP A 56 7.31 -13.39 -5.90
CA ASP A 56 6.41 -12.52 -6.66
C ASP A 56 4.95 -12.88 -6.35
N TYR A 57 4.00 -12.14 -6.91
CA TYR A 57 2.57 -12.43 -6.88
C TYR A 57 1.99 -12.42 -8.29
N ALA A 58 0.89 -13.19 -8.49
CA ALA A 58 0.33 -13.43 -9.81
C ALA A 58 -0.59 -12.31 -10.32
N HIS A 59 -1.22 -11.55 -9.42
CA HIS A 59 -2.17 -10.49 -9.77
C HIS A 59 -1.49 -9.16 -10.11
N GLY A 60 -2.24 -8.17 -10.59
CA GLY A 60 -1.77 -6.79 -10.73
C GLY A 60 -1.46 -6.14 -9.39
N THR A 61 -0.56 -5.18 -9.35
CA THR A 61 -0.29 -4.38 -8.14
C THR A 61 -1.45 -3.43 -7.81
N GLY A 62 -2.30 -3.12 -8.79
CA GLY A 62 -3.47 -2.31 -8.61
C GLY A 62 -4.29 -2.20 -9.89
N HIS A 63 -5.55 -1.86 -9.72
CA HIS A 63 -6.53 -1.63 -10.78
C HIS A 63 -7.13 -0.23 -10.66
N GLY A 64 -7.73 0.25 -11.74
CA GLY A 64 -8.57 1.44 -11.69
C GLY A 64 -9.86 1.16 -10.91
N VAL A 65 -10.40 2.18 -10.28
CA VAL A 65 -11.68 2.14 -9.59
C VAL A 65 -12.66 3.04 -10.34
N GLY A 66 -13.83 2.50 -10.65
CA GLY A 66 -14.83 3.16 -11.43
C GLY A 66 -15.59 4.25 -10.68
N PHE A 67 -16.12 5.18 -11.45
CA PHE A 67 -16.91 6.30 -10.97
C PHE A 67 -18.23 5.85 -10.31
N PHE A 68 -18.88 4.80 -10.85
CA PHE A 68 -20.20 4.38 -10.41
C PHE A 68 -20.20 2.95 -9.89
N LEU A 69 -19.59 2.75 -8.70
CA LEU A 69 -19.55 1.48 -7.97
C LEU A 69 -18.84 0.32 -8.68
N ASN A 70 -18.19 0.53 -9.81
CA ASN A 70 -17.44 -0.51 -10.50
C ASN A 70 -16.04 -0.65 -9.88
N VAL A 71 -15.83 -1.69 -9.10
CA VAL A 71 -14.59 -1.92 -8.34
C VAL A 71 -13.38 -2.03 -9.27
N HIS A 72 -13.52 -2.71 -10.41
CA HIS A 72 -12.47 -2.87 -11.40
C HIS A 72 -12.84 -2.14 -12.70
N GLU A 73 -12.34 -0.94 -12.89
CA GLU A 73 -12.61 -0.15 -14.09
C GLU A 73 -11.32 0.50 -14.60
N GLY A 74 -11.06 0.27 -15.90
CA GLY A 74 -9.96 0.89 -16.63
C GLY A 74 -10.28 2.30 -17.14
N PRO A 75 -9.39 2.87 -17.95
CA PRO A 75 -8.24 2.20 -18.62
C PRO A 75 -6.96 2.10 -17.78
N GLN A 76 -6.86 2.82 -16.63
CA GLN A 76 -5.69 2.81 -15.76
C GLN A 76 -5.60 1.53 -14.93
N SER A 77 -4.38 1.06 -14.71
CA SER A 77 -4.06 0.00 -13.74
C SER A 77 -2.56 -0.02 -13.46
N ILE A 78 -2.18 -0.59 -12.32
CA ILE A 78 -0.77 -0.82 -11.96
C ILE A 78 -0.45 -2.29 -12.21
N THR A 79 -0.04 -2.61 -13.45
CA THR A 79 0.22 -3.98 -13.89
C THR A 79 1.45 -4.07 -14.79
N LYS A 80 1.99 -5.29 -14.97
CA LYS A 80 3.17 -5.56 -15.79
C LYS A 80 3.07 -5.05 -17.25
N ILE A 81 1.85 -4.91 -17.76
CA ILE A 81 1.59 -4.60 -19.19
C ILE A 81 0.99 -3.24 -19.45
N ASN A 82 0.37 -2.61 -18.43
CA ASN A 82 -0.39 -1.36 -18.63
C ASN A 82 0.55 -0.18 -18.97
N LYS A 83 0.30 0.45 -20.11
CA LYS A 83 1.05 1.62 -20.61
C LYS A 83 0.23 2.92 -20.58
N ILE A 84 -0.98 2.87 -20.05
CA ILE A 84 -1.84 4.07 -19.92
C ILE A 84 -1.17 5.05 -18.95
N LYS A 85 -1.11 6.30 -19.37
CA LYS A 85 -0.59 7.40 -18.55
C LYS A 85 -1.53 7.67 -17.38
N ILE A 86 -0.98 7.70 -16.19
CA ILE A 86 -1.67 8.09 -14.97
C ILE A 86 -1.90 9.61 -15.02
N LYS A 87 -3.15 10.04 -14.77
CA LYS A 87 -3.59 11.44 -14.85
C LYS A 87 -4.21 11.90 -13.54
N PRO A 88 -4.26 13.22 -13.27
CA PRO A 88 -4.98 13.76 -12.12
C PRO A 88 -6.43 13.26 -12.05
N GLY A 89 -6.93 13.03 -10.84
CA GLY A 89 -8.30 12.56 -10.59
C GLY A 89 -8.50 11.05 -10.75
N MET A 90 -7.55 10.31 -11.33
CA MET A 90 -7.66 8.85 -11.42
C MET A 90 -7.61 8.21 -10.04
N VAL A 91 -8.51 7.27 -9.80
CA VAL A 91 -8.54 6.44 -8.59
C VAL A 91 -8.01 5.04 -8.93
N LEU A 92 -7.12 4.53 -8.07
CA LEU A 92 -6.51 3.20 -8.24
C LEU A 92 -6.43 2.48 -6.89
N SER A 93 -6.38 1.15 -6.94
CA SER A 93 -5.90 0.36 -5.80
C SER A 93 -4.37 0.30 -5.79
N ASN A 94 -3.81 0.17 -4.59
CA ASN A 94 -2.39 -0.10 -4.32
C ASN A 94 -2.35 -1.31 -3.41
N GLU A 95 -2.18 -2.52 -4.00
CA GLU A 95 -2.47 -3.80 -3.35
C GLU A 95 -1.41 -4.90 -3.59
N PRO A 96 -0.12 -4.64 -3.42
CA PRO A 96 0.87 -5.69 -3.50
C PRO A 96 0.60 -6.79 -2.47
N GLY A 97 0.99 -8.02 -2.79
CA GLY A 97 0.77 -9.16 -1.90
C GLY A 97 1.80 -10.26 -2.07
N TYR A 98 1.68 -11.32 -1.28
CA TYR A 98 2.40 -12.58 -1.42
C TYR A 98 1.55 -13.73 -0.88
N TYR A 99 1.53 -14.85 -1.58
CA TYR A 99 0.69 -15.99 -1.22
C TYR A 99 1.50 -17.28 -1.27
N LYS A 100 1.56 -17.97 -0.14
CA LYS A 100 2.18 -19.30 -0.04
C LYS A 100 1.09 -20.35 0.12
N LYS A 101 0.92 -21.17 -0.92
CA LYS A 101 -0.10 -22.23 -0.94
C LYS A 101 -0.07 -23.06 0.35
N ASN A 102 -1.24 -23.30 0.94
CA ASN A 102 -1.46 -24.05 2.17
C ASN A 102 -0.75 -23.50 3.43
N HIS A 103 -0.31 -22.23 3.41
CA HIS A 103 0.38 -21.62 4.55
C HIS A 103 -0.23 -20.27 4.94
N PHE A 104 -0.04 -19.23 4.13
CA PHE A 104 -0.54 -17.89 4.45
C PHE A 104 -0.65 -17.00 3.19
N GLY A 105 -1.46 -15.97 3.28
CA GLY A 105 -1.53 -14.89 2.31
C GLY A 105 -1.27 -13.55 3.00
N ILE A 106 -0.60 -12.66 2.28
CA ILE A 106 -0.34 -11.28 2.70
C ILE A 106 -0.82 -10.37 1.59
N ARG A 107 -1.65 -9.37 1.94
CA ARG A 107 -2.00 -8.24 1.07
C ARG A 107 -2.13 -6.98 1.92
N ILE A 108 -1.55 -5.91 1.44
CA ILE A 108 -1.71 -4.57 2.04
C ILE A 108 -2.31 -3.70 0.94
N GLU A 109 -3.56 -3.28 1.12
CA GLU A 109 -4.28 -2.55 0.09
C GLU A 109 -4.86 -1.24 0.61
N ASN A 110 -4.54 -0.16 -0.10
CA ASN A 110 -5.22 1.12 0.00
C ASN A 110 -5.82 1.50 -1.36
N LEU A 111 -6.91 2.23 -1.34
CA LEU A 111 -7.31 3.06 -2.45
C LEU A 111 -6.54 4.38 -2.41
N VAL A 112 -6.08 4.80 -3.57
CA VAL A 112 -5.37 6.07 -3.76
C VAL A 112 -5.97 6.85 -4.92
N TYR A 113 -5.89 8.17 -4.87
CA TYR A 113 -6.20 9.01 -6.01
C TYR A 113 -5.00 9.85 -6.42
N VAL A 114 -4.97 10.24 -7.68
CA VAL A 114 -3.90 11.08 -8.21
C VAL A 114 -4.27 12.54 -8.00
N ASP A 115 -3.48 13.21 -7.18
CA ASP A 115 -3.60 14.64 -6.93
C ASP A 115 -2.51 15.42 -7.66
N LYS A 116 -2.79 16.69 -7.93
CA LYS A 116 -1.84 17.64 -8.53
C LYS A 116 -1.65 18.82 -7.59
N GLU A 117 -0.43 18.93 -7.04
CA GLU A 117 -0.06 20.01 -6.15
C GLU A 117 1.23 20.69 -6.65
N ASN A 118 1.18 21.98 -6.85
CA ASN A 118 2.32 22.78 -7.38
C ASN A 118 2.94 22.18 -8.66
N GLY A 119 2.09 21.67 -9.58
CA GLY A 119 2.54 21.05 -10.82
C GLY A 119 3.02 19.60 -10.70
N ASN A 120 3.17 19.09 -9.50
CA ASN A 120 3.60 17.71 -9.25
C ASN A 120 2.42 16.77 -9.05
N LEU A 121 2.49 15.59 -9.68
CA LEU A 121 1.51 14.51 -9.52
C LEU A 121 1.99 13.52 -8.47
N HIS A 122 1.12 13.19 -7.53
CA HIS A 122 1.38 12.24 -6.46
C HIS A 122 0.12 11.48 -6.07
N PHE A 123 0.29 10.34 -5.41
CA PHE A 123 -0.83 9.60 -4.84
C PHE A 123 -1.18 10.13 -3.45
N LYS A 124 -2.48 10.32 -3.22
CA LYS A 124 -3.05 10.53 -1.88
C LYS A 124 -3.91 9.34 -1.47
N ASN A 125 -3.82 8.94 -0.20
CA ASN A 125 -4.60 7.83 0.33
C ASN A 125 -6.07 8.24 0.54
N LEU A 126 -6.98 7.38 0.09
CA LEU A 126 -8.40 7.41 0.44
C LEU A 126 -8.70 6.47 1.62
N THR A 127 -7.93 5.41 1.75
CA THR A 127 -8.09 4.42 2.82
C THR A 127 -7.48 4.91 4.13
N MET A 128 -8.29 4.90 5.19
CA MET A 128 -7.92 5.30 6.54
C MET A 128 -8.02 4.11 7.50
N ALA A 129 -7.17 3.09 7.31
CA ALA A 129 -7.09 1.90 8.16
C ALA A 129 -5.63 1.64 8.54
N PRO A 130 -5.31 1.30 9.80
CA PRO A 130 -3.93 1.06 10.21
C PRO A 130 -3.34 -0.18 9.51
N ILE A 131 -2.02 -0.21 9.40
CA ILE A 131 -1.24 -1.34 8.91
C ILE A 131 -0.69 -2.09 10.11
N GLU A 132 -0.82 -3.43 10.10
CA GLU A 132 -0.44 -4.29 11.23
C GLU A 132 1.04 -4.17 11.60
N LYS A 133 1.31 -3.57 12.76
CA LYS A 133 2.67 -3.29 13.23
C LYS A 133 3.44 -4.54 13.69
N ASP A 134 2.73 -5.52 14.24
CA ASP A 134 3.35 -6.73 14.80
C ASP A 134 3.90 -7.68 13.73
N LEU A 135 3.51 -7.45 12.48
CA LEU A 135 4.07 -8.12 11.29
C LEU A 135 5.27 -7.37 10.68
N ILE A 136 5.62 -6.18 11.15
CA ILE A 136 6.70 -5.40 10.56
C ILE A 136 8.05 -5.76 11.18
N ASN A 137 9.02 -6.10 10.34
CA ASN A 137 10.43 -6.10 10.72
C ASN A 137 11.02 -4.71 10.44
N PHE A 138 11.00 -3.83 11.44
CA PHE A 138 11.48 -2.45 11.34
C PHE A 138 12.96 -2.31 10.94
N LYS A 139 13.79 -3.38 11.12
CA LYS A 139 15.20 -3.38 10.69
C LYS A 139 15.33 -3.37 9.16
N LEU A 140 14.32 -3.83 8.43
CA LEU A 140 14.31 -3.84 6.96
C LEU A 140 13.81 -2.53 6.34
N LEU A 141 13.23 -1.62 7.12
CA LEU A 141 12.75 -0.33 6.65
C LEU A 141 13.85 0.73 6.70
N THR A 142 13.95 1.50 5.63
CA THR A 142 14.77 2.73 5.61
C THR A 142 14.13 3.82 6.48
N ILE A 143 14.88 4.87 6.79
CA ILE A 143 14.36 6.03 7.54
C ILE A 143 13.17 6.67 6.79
N SER A 144 13.24 6.81 5.48
CA SER A 144 12.15 7.40 4.69
C SER A 144 10.88 6.53 4.71
N GLU A 145 11.01 5.19 4.68
CA GLU A 145 9.87 4.27 4.78
C GLU A 145 9.24 4.29 6.18
N LYS A 146 10.04 4.39 7.25
CA LYS A 146 9.55 4.57 8.63
C LYS A 146 8.80 5.90 8.77
N ASN A 147 9.35 6.98 8.21
CA ASN A 147 8.71 8.30 8.23
C ASN A 147 7.39 8.31 7.45
N TYR A 148 7.32 7.61 6.30
CA TYR A 148 6.06 7.44 5.57
C TYR A 148 5.03 6.73 6.42
N LEU A 149 5.39 5.59 7.04
CA LEU A 149 4.50 4.79 7.86
C LEU A 149 3.98 5.57 9.07
N PHE A 150 4.86 6.29 9.77
CA PHE A 150 4.50 7.18 10.86
C PHE A 150 3.49 8.26 10.43
N LYS A 151 3.78 8.97 9.35
CA LYS A 151 2.87 10.01 8.80
C LYS A 151 1.53 9.43 8.38
N TYR A 152 1.54 8.24 7.77
CA TYR A 152 0.32 7.54 7.39
C TYR A 152 -0.55 7.22 8.60
N HIS A 153 0.01 6.62 9.67
CA HIS A 153 -0.73 6.30 10.88
C HIS A 153 -1.19 7.55 11.63
N LEU A 154 -0.39 8.62 11.65
CA LEU A 154 -0.79 9.91 12.21
C LEU A 154 -2.00 10.51 11.46
N ASP A 155 -2.00 10.42 10.11
CA ASP A 155 -3.13 10.87 9.28
C ASP A 155 -4.40 10.02 9.54
N VAL A 156 -4.26 8.70 9.64
CA VAL A 156 -5.34 7.80 10.04
C VAL A 156 -5.90 8.20 11.42
N TYR A 157 -5.03 8.38 12.41
CA TYR A 157 -5.45 8.77 13.75
C TYR A 157 -6.18 10.12 13.75
N SER A 158 -5.64 11.13 13.10
CA SER A 158 -6.21 12.47 13.05
C SER A 158 -7.62 12.51 12.45
N LYS A 159 -7.88 11.67 11.43
CA LYS A 159 -9.15 11.61 10.74
C LYS A 159 -10.19 10.71 11.43
N ILE A 160 -9.75 9.62 12.04
CA ILE A 160 -10.65 8.58 12.55
C ILE A 160 -10.91 8.72 14.04
N SER A 161 -9.95 9.22 14.85
CA SER A 161 -10.05 9.25 16.32
C SER A 161 -11.31 9.95 16.83
N LYS A 162 -11.83 10.94 16.14
CA LYS A 162 -13.06 11.66 16.55
C LYS A 162 -14.32 10.78 16.57
N TYR A 163 -14.31 9.64 15.89
CA TYR A 163 -15.42 8.68 15.84
C TYR A 163 -15.25 7.52 16.82
N LEU A 164 -14.14 7.46 17.57
CA LEU A 164 -13.76 6.35 18.43
C LEU A 164 -13.98 6.70 19.91
N ASN A 165 -14.27 5.68 20.73
CA ASN A 165 -14.27 5.80 22.17
C ASN A 165 -12.82 5.89 22.74
N LYS A 166 -12.68 6.01 24.08
CA LYS A 166 -11.38 6.22 24.73
C LYS A 166 -10.40 5.06 24.54
N ASP A 167 -10.88 3.84 24.59
CA ASP A 167 -10.01 2.65 24.50
C ASP A 167 -9.62 2.37 23.04
N GLU A 168 -10.53 2.55 22.09
CA GLU A 168 -10.27 2.50 20.67
C GLU A 168 -9.26 3.58 20.24
N LYS A 169 -9.34 4.80 20.79
CA LYS A 169 -8.34 5.85 20.56
C LYS A 169 -6.96 5.44 21.05
N LYS A 170 -6.86 4.84 22.23
CA LYS A 170 -5.58 4.33 22.76
C LYS A 170 -5.01 3.24 21.87
N TRP A 171 -5.86 2.29 21.44
CA TRP A 171 -5.47 1.24 20.51
C TRP A 171 -4.96 1.83 19.19
N LEU A 172 -5.71 2.74 18.57
CA LEU A 172 -5.30 3.37 17.31
C LEU A 172 -4.00 4.18 17.47
N ALA A 173 -3.83 4.90 18.58
CA ALA A 173 -2.61 5.64 18.88
C ALA A 173 -1.39 4.73 19.03
N SER A 174 -1.57 3.45 19.38
CA SER A 174 -0.46 2.50 19.50
C SER A 174 0.23 2.15 18.18
N PHE A 175 -0.32 2.57 17.04
CA PHE A 175 0.30 2.40 15.71
C PHE A 175 1.23 3.57 15.32
N ILE A 176 1.16 4.69 16.05
CA ILE A 176 2.00 5.87 15.85
C ILE A 176 3.30 5.71 16.64
#